data_ac21496f44327c76cbee8c8bcdd8649e
#
_entry.id   ac21496f44327c76cbee8c8bcdd8649e
#
_cell.length_a   1.000
_cell.length_b   1.000
_cell.length_c   1.000
_cell.angle_alpha   90.00
_cell.angle_beta   90.00
_cell.angle_gamma   90.00
#
_symmetry.space_group_name_H-M   'P 1'
#
loop_
_entity.id
_entity.type
_entity.pdbx_description
1 polymer ?
#
loop_
_entity_poly.entity_id
_entity_poly.type
_entity_poly.pdbx_seq_one_letter_code
_entity_poly.pdbx_strand_id
1 'polypeptide(L)'
;MTNSVAPIRVAQRFAPQLRKNTGVIAFMSSVLGSVSIPDAPELCLYKASKAALNSMINSFVAQLGEPQPTVLAMHPGWVKTDMGGEGADIDVATSTRGMLDQVHANSGKGGLQFINYKGESLIW
;
A
#
# COMPACT_ATOMS: atom_id res chain seq x y z
N MET A 1 11.52 -2.98 12.65
CA MET A 1 10.33 -2.23 12.23
C MET A 1 10.36 -1.85 10.75
N THR A 2 10.96 -2.73 9.96
CA THR A 2 11.13 -2.54 8.51
C THR A 2 9.80 -2.44 7.76
N ASN A 3 8.81 -3.25 8.13
CA ASN A 3 7.53 -3.31 7.42
C ASN A 3 6.55 -2.20 7.81
N SER A 4 6.76 -1.51 8.90
CA SER A 4 5.78 -0.55 9.43
C SER A 4 6.36 0.85 9.58
N VAL A 5 7.37 1.03 10.43
CA VAL A 5 7.91 2.35 10.77
C VAL A 5 8.78 2.92 9.65
N ALA A 6 9.64 2.11 9.05
CA ALA A 6 10.57 2.59 8.03
C ALA A 6 9.87 3.21 6.81
N PRO A 7 8.81 2.59 6.22
CA PRO A 7 8.08 3.19 5.12
C PRO A 7 7.52 4.58 5.44
N ILE A 8 7.00 4.75 6.65
CA ILE A 8 6.45 6.04 7.09
C ILE A 8 7.55 7.10 7.22
N ARG A 9 8.70 6.75 7.79
CA ARG A 9 9.84 7.69 7.89
C ARG A 9 10.35 8.12 6.52
N VAL A 10 10.41 7.19 5.56
CA VAL A 10 10.78 7.51 4.17
C VAL A 10 9.75 8.46 3.56
N ALA A 11 8.46 8.17 3.71
CA ALA A 11 7.40 9.02 3.20
C ALA A 11 7.45 10.43 3.81
N GLN A 12 7.62 10.54 5.12
CA GLN A 12 7.76 11.84 5.81
C GLN A 12 8.94 12.65 5.26
N ARG A 13 10.06 11.99 4.99
CA ARG A 13 11.27 12.64 4.46
C ARG A 13 11.06 13.20 3.05
N PHE A 14 10.35 12.46 2.20
CA PHE A 14 10.19 12.80 0.79
C PHE A 14 8.88 13.50 0.43
N ALA A 15 7.88 13.51 1.31
CA ALA A 15 6.61 14.17 1.06
C ALA A 15 6.75 15.65 0.62
N PRO A 16 7.66 16.47 1.20
CA PRO A 16 7.85 17.85 0.76
C PRO A 16 8.32 18.00 -0.70
N GLN A 17 8.90 16.94 -1.27
CA GLN A 17 9.40 16.93 -2.65
C GLN A 17 8.38 16.40 -3.66
N LEU A 18 7.21 15.99 -3.18
CA LEU A 18 6.14 15.47 -4.03
C LEU A 18 5.62 16.56 -4.96
N ARG A 19 5.35 16.19 -6.23
CA ARG A 19 4.73 17.12 -7.17
C ARG A 19 3.36 17.56 -6.65
N LYS A 20 3.13 18.86 -6.65
CA LYS A 20 1.82 19.41 -6.32
C LYS A 20 0.76 18.91 -7.33
N ASN A 21 -0.40 18.55 -6.82
CA ASN A 21 -1.60 18.13 -7.56
C ASN A 21 -1.51 16.77 -8.25
N THR A 22 -0.33 16.30 -8.67
CA THR A 22 -0.19 15.04 -9.44
C THR A 22 0.64 13.98 -8.73
N GLY A 23 1.36 14.34 -7.66
CA GLY A 23 2.21 13.41 -6.94
C GLY A 23 1.40 12.32 -6.22
N VAL A 24 1.94 11.11 -6.21
CA VAL A 24 1.35 9.95 -5.55
C VAL A 24 2.37 9.32 -4.61
N ILE A 25 1.95 9.00 -3.40
CA ILE A 25 2.72 8.18 -2.47
C ILE A 25 2.04 6.81 -2.43
N ALA A 26 2.76 5.78 -2.85
CA ALA A 26 2.28 4.40 -2.80
C ALA A 26 3.08 3.60 -1.76
N PHE A 27 2.37 3.04 -0.78
CA PHE A 27 2.95 2.14 0.22
C PHE A 27 2.66 0.70 -0.17
N MET A 28 3.69 -0.14 -0.10
CA MET A 28 3.55 -1.57 -0.31
C MET A 28 2.95 -2.22 0.93
N SER A 29 1.65 -2.40 0.91
CA SER A 29 0.88 -3.07 1.96
C SER A 29 0.52 -4.51 1.51
N SER A 30 -0.47 -5.08 2.13
CA SER A 30 -1.00 -6.41 1.82
C SER A 30 -2.48 -6.47 2.21
N VAL A 31 -3.26 -7.25 1.48
CA VAL A 31 -4.61 -7.60 1.92
C VAL A 31 -4.60 -8.21 3.32
N LEU A 32 -3.52 -8.89 3.68
CA LEU A 32 -3.32 -9.45 5.02
C LEU A 32 -3.12 -8.39 6.12
N GLY A 33 -2.94 -7.13 5.76
CA GLY A 33 -2.97 -6.00 6.70
C GLY A 33 -4.38 -5.60 7.13
N SER A 34 -5.41 -6.11 6.47
CA SER A 34 -6.79 -5.93 6.90
C SER A 34 -7.04 -6.70 8.20
N VAL A 35 -7.57 -6.02 9.22
CA VAL A 35 -7.96 -6.68 10.47
C VAL A 35 -9.33 -7.36 10.37
N SER A 36 -10.06 -7.05 9.31
CA SER A 36 -11.40 -7.60 9.05
C SER A 36 -11.38 -8.93 8.29
N ILE A 37 -10.25 -9.31 7.71
CA ILE A 37 -10.13 -10.54 6.90
C ILE A 37 -9.47 -11.64 7.75
N PRO A 38 -10.20 -12.70 8.13
CA PRO A 38 -9.68 -13.80 8.96
C PRO A 38 -8.96 -14.84 8.10
N ASP A 39 -7.87 -14.43 7.46
CA ASP A 39 -7.09 -15.28 6.54
C ASP A 39 -5.66 -15.47 7.04
N ALA A 40 -4.97 -16.51 6.54
CA ALA A 40 -3.57 -16.82 6.82
C ALA A 40 -3.22 -16.79 8.33
N PRO A 41 -3.83 -17.65 9.15
CA PRO A 41 -3.63 -17.63 10.61
C PRO A 41 -2.18 -17.92 11.02
N GLU A 42 -1.42 -18.63 10.20
CA GLU A 42 0.00 -18.93 10.40
C GLU A 42 0.92 -17.71 10.24
N LEU A 43 0.44 -16.64 9.63
CA LEU A 43 1.21 -15.43 9.35
C LEU A 43 0.91 -14.29 10.33
N CYS A 44 0.57 -14.57 11.57
CA CYS A 44 0.07 -13.56 12.51
C CYS A 44 1.01 -12.36 12.70
N LEU A 45 2.32 -12.57 12.77
CA LEU A 45 3.29 -11.47 12.91
C LEU A 45 3.41 -10.63 11.63
N TYR A 46 3.37 -11.27 10.48
CA TYR A 46 3.34 -10.57 9.19
C TYR A 46 2.06 -9.74 9.07
N LYS A 47 0.90 -10.32 9.34
CA LYS A 47 -0.39 -9.62 9.36
C LYS A 47 -0.35 -8.42 10.31
N ALA A 48 0.14 -8.61 11.52
CA ALA A 48 0.29 -7.53 12.49
C ALA A 48 1.18 -6.40 11.98
N SER A 49 2.29 -6.72 11.31
CA SER A 49 3.19 -5.71 10.73
C SER A 49 2.53 -4.90 9.62
N LYS A 50 1.72 -5.54 8.78
CA LYS A 50 1.00 -4.86 7.69
C LYS A 50 -0.22 -4.08 8.20
N ALA A 51 -0.90 -4.58 9.23
CA ALA A 51 -1.96 -3.83 9.92
C ALA A 51 -1.41 -2.57 10.61
N ALA A 52 -0.25 -2.71 11.25
CA ALA A 52 0.45 -1.55 11.82
C ALA A 52 0.83 -0.53 10.75
N LEU A 53 1.34 -0.98 9.60
CA LEU A 53 1.61 -0.09 8.46
C LEU A 53 0.35 0.64 8.02
N ASN A 54 -0.76 -0.05 7.81
CA ASN A 54 -2.03 0.54 7.40
C ASN A 54 -2.51 1.61 8.39
N SER A 55 -2.43 1.31 9.69
CA SER A 55 -2.77 2.28 10.74
C SER A 55 -1.87 3.51 10.71
N MET A 56 -0.57 3.31 10.53
CA MET A 56 0.40 4.41 10.46
C MET A 56 0.25 5.24 9.19
N ILE A 57 -0.12 4.65 8.05
CA ILE A 57 -0.45 5.38 6.81
C ILE A 57 -1.62 6.32 7.06
N ASN A 58 -2.66 5.84 7.72
CA ASN A 58 -3.83 6.66 8.05
C ASN A 58 -3.43 7.90 8.88
N SER A 59 -2.63 7.70 9.92
CA SER A 59 -2.12 8.80 10.74
C SER A 59 -1.21 9.75 9.96
N PHE A 60 -0.36 9.22 9.08
CA PHE A 60 0.51 10.02 8.22
C PHE A 60 -0.29 10.93 7.29
N VAL A 61 -1.33 10.40 6.65
CA VAL A 61 -2.20 11.19 5.75
C VAL A 61 -2.89 12.32 6.51
N ALA A 62 -3.37 12.05 7.72
CA ALA A 62 -3.99 13.08 8.56
C ALA A 62 -3.03 14.25 8.89
N GLN A 63 -1.72 13.98 8.93
CA GLN A 63 -0.69 14.99 9.19
C GLN A 63 -0.32 15.84 7.96
N LEU A 64 -0.65 15.38 6.75
CA LEU A 64 -0.26 16.09 5.52
C LEU A 64 -1.03 17.40 5.30
N GLY A 65 -2.20 17.55 5.90
CA GLY A 65 -3.05 18.73 5.70
C GLY A 65 -3.68 18.78 4.30
N GLU A 66 -4.26 19.92 3.99
CA GLU A 66 -4.93 20.16 2.71
C GLU A 66 -4.09 21.10 1.80
N PRO A 67 -4.11 20.93 0.48
CA PRO A 67 -4.77 19.83 -0.24
C PRO A 67 -3.98 18.51 -0.08
N GLN A 68 -4.71 17.42 0.17
CA GLN A 68 -4.06 16.13 0.34
C GLN A 68 -3.55 15.56 -0.98
N PRO A 69 -2.31 15.04 -1.04
CA PRO A 69 -1.86 14.26 -2.18
C PRO A 69 -2.61 12.93 -2.24
N THR A 70 -2.52 12.24 -3.37
CA THR A 70 -2.99 10.86 -3.47
C THR A 70 -2.05 9.94 -2.70
N VAL A 71 -2.58 9.17 -1.78
CA VAL A 71 -1.84 8.14 -1.03
C VAL A 71 -2.52 6.79 -1.21
N LEU A 72 -1.74 5.81 -1.61
CA LEU A 72 -2.23 4.46 -1.88
C LEU A 72 -1.55 3.46 -0.93
N ALA A 73 -2.35 2.74 -0.15
CA ALA A 73 -1.92 1.49 0.47
C ALA A 73 -2.25 0.37 -0.52
N MET A 74 -1.24 -0.28 -1.09
CA MET A 74 -1.41 -1.20 -2.21
C MET A 74 -1.13 -2.64 -1.83
N HIS A 75 -2.03 -3.53 -2.20
CA HIS A 75 -1.80 -4.96 -2.20
C HIS A 75 -1.35 -5.40 -3.60
N PRO A 76 -0.12 -5.93 -3.73
CA PRO A 76 0.43 -6.32 -5.04
C PRO A 76 -0.19 -7.59 -5.62
N GLY A 77 -1.06 -8.27 -4.90
CA GLY A 77 -1.51 -9.62 -5.19
C GLY A 77 -0.59 -10.68 -4.58
N TRP A 78 -0.93 -11.94 -4.76
CA TRP A 78 -0.04 -13.05 -4.40
C TRP A 78 0.88 -13.34 -5.58
N VAL A 79 2.12 -12.86 -5.47
CA VAL A 79 3.05 -12.76 -6.59
C VAL A 79 4.11 -13.87 -6.53
N LYS A 80 4.42 -14.46 -7.68
CA LYS A 80 5.49 -15.47 -7.86
C LYS A 80 6.86 -14.83 -7.65
N THR A 81 7.28 -14.84 -6.40
CA THR A 81 8.58 -14.37 -5.91
C THR A 81 9.14 -15.41 -4.94
N ASP A 82 10.36 -15.23 -4.47
CA ASP A 82 10.93 -16.10 -3.44
C ASP A 82 10.02 -16.19 -2.19
N MET A 83 9.41 -15.07 -1.82
CA MET A 83 8.48 -15.00 -0.69
C MET A 83 7.11 -15.61 -1.00
N GLY A 84 6.57 -15.37 -2.22
CA GLY A 84 5.25 -15.85 -2.63
C GLY A 84 5.22 -17.32 -3.07
N GLY A 85 6.34 -17.84 -3.54
CA GLY A 85 6.48 -19.21 -4.00
C GLY A 85 5.92 -19.48 -5.40
N GLU A 86 6.15 -20.69 -5.89
CA GLU A 86 5.72 -21.15 -7.24
C GLU A 86 4.20 -21.25 -7.38
N GLY A 87 3.48 -21.48 -6.27
CA GLY A 87 2.04 -21.60 -6.24
C GLY A 87 1.27 -20.27 -6.26
N ALA A 88 1.98 -19.13 -6.35
CA ALA A 88 1.35 -17.82 -6.36
C ALA A 88 0.49 -17.60 -7.61
N ASP A 89 -0.51 -16.71 -7.48
CA ASP A 89 -1.54 -16.49 -8.50
C ASP A 89 -1.03 -15.77 -9.75
N ILE A 90 -0.11 -14.83 -9.59
CA ILE A 90 0.33 -13.92 -10.66
C ILE A 90 1.85 -13.79 -10.72
N ASP A 91 2.35 -13.42 -11.88
CA ASP A 91 3.76 -13.08 -12.06
C ASP A 91 4.08 -11.63 -11.66
N VAL A 92 5.37 -11.34 -11.56
CA VAL A 92 5.85 -9.98 -11.19
C VAL A 92 5.42 -8.94 -12.21
N ALA A 93 5.45 -9.28 -13.51
CA ALA A 93 5.08 -8.33 -14.57
C ALA A 93 3.62 -7.92 -14.48
N THR A 94 2.71 -8.85 -14.21
CA THR A 94 1.27 -8.57 -14.03
C THR A 94 1.04 -7.67 -12.82
N SER A 95 1.65 -7.99 -11.69
CA SER A 95 1.52 -7.22 -10.46
C SER A 95 2.04 -5.78 -10.64
N THR A 96 3.26 -5.64 -11.13
CA THR A 96 3.90 -4.31 -11.26
C THR A 96 3.20 -3.43 -12.27
N ARG A 97 2.77 -3.99 -13.39
CA ARG A 97 1.98 -3.24 -14.39
C ARG A 97 0.67 -2.75 -13.77
N GLY A 98 -0.07 -3.64 -13.11
CA GLY A 98 -1.32 -3.28 -12.45
C GLY A 98 -1.13 -2.18 -11.41
N MET A 99 -0.10 -2.29 -10.57
CA MET A 99 0.18 -1.24 -9.57
C MET A 99 0.54 0.11 -10.23
N LEU A 100 1.34 0.10 -11.30
CA LEU A 100 1.68 1.32 -12.03
C LEU A 100 0.44 1.98 -12.65
N ASP A 101 -0.45 1.17 -13.24
CA ASP A 101 -1.72 1.65 -13.78
C ASP A 101 -2.56 2.34 -12.69
N GLN A 102 -2.56 1.81 -11.46
CA GLN A 102 -3.28 2.43 -10.34
C GLN A 102 -2.64 3.74 -9.90
N VAL A 103 -1.33 3.84 -9.90
CA VAL A 103 -0.64 5.10 -9.60
C VAL A 103 -1.05 6.17 -10.61
N HIS A 104 -1.04 5.86 -11.91
CA HIS A 104 -1.46 6.79 -12.95
C HIS A 104 -2.94 7.15 -12.86
N ALA A 105 -3.81 6.15 -12.68
CA ALA A 105 -5.26 6.35 -12.64
C ALA A 105 -5.71 7.20 -11.45
N ASN A 106 -4.96 7.19 -10.35
CA ASN A 106 -5.30 7.93 -9.12
C ASN A 106 -4.52 9.24 -8.95
N SER A 107 -3.60 9.54 -9.86
CA SER A 107 -2.86 10.81 -9.83
C SER A 107 -3.82 12.01 -9.87
N GLY A 108 -3.66 12.93 -8.95
CA GLY A 108 -4.47 14.13 -8.85
C GLY A 108 -5.83 13.98 -8.15
N LYS A 109 -6.21 12.78 -7.75
CA LYS A 109 -7.49 12.56 -7.05
C LYS A 109 -7.45 13.00 -5.57
N GLY A 110 -6.29 12.90 -4.94
CA GLY A 110 -6.13 13.17 -3.50
C GLY A 110 -6.72 12.10 -2.60
N GLY A 111 -6.34 12.14 -1.34
CA GLY A 111 -6.86 11.26 -0.30
C GLY A 111 -6.22 9.86 -0.28
N LEU A 112 -6.66 9.06 0.68
CA LEU A 112 -6.13 7.73 0.97
C LEU A 112 -7.06 6.64 0.45
N GLN A 113 -6.47 5.65 -0.24
CA GLN A 113 -7.18 4.43 -0.65
C GLN A 113 -6.37 3.20 -0.26
N PHE A 114 -7.08 2.13 0.13
CA PHE A 114 -6.52 0.80 0.27
C PHE A 114 -7.05 -0.06 -0.88
N ILE A 115 -6.18 -0.40 -1.83
CA ILE A 115 -6.55 -1.06 -3.08
C ILE A 115 -5.59 -2.18 -3.43
N ASN A 116 -6.03 -3.10 -4.28
CA ASN A 116 -5.15 -4.09 -4.88
C ASN A 116 -4.60 -3.60 -6.24
N TYR A 117 -3.75 -4.41 -6.87
CA TYR A 117 -3.13 -4.10 -8.17
C TYR A 117 -4.14 -3.93 -9.32
N LYS A 118 -5.38 -4.38 -9.15
CA LYS A 118 -6.47 -4.18 -10.14
C LYS A 118 -7.27 -2.89 -9.88
N GLY A 119 -7.03 -2.22 -8.77
CA GLY A 119 -7.80 -1.03 -8.36
C GLY A 119 -9.06 -1.33 -7.56
N GLU A 120 -9.26 -2.58 -7.16
CA GLU A 120 -10.38 -2.97 -6.31
C GLU A 120 -10.13 -2.49 -4.87
N SER A 121 -11.12 -1.84 -4.27
CA SER A 121 -11.05 -1.38 -2.89
C SER A 121 -11.02 -2.55 -1.91
N LEU A 122 -10.15 -2.45 -0.93
CA LEU A 122 -10.01 -3.42 0.14
C LEU A 122 -10.54 -2.83 1.46
N ILE A 123 -11.02 -3.69 2.33
CA ILE A 123 -11.42 -3.30 3.69
C ILE A 123 -10.19 -3.25 4.61
N TRP A 124 -10.16 -2.25 5.48
CA TRP A 124 -9.06 -2.03 6.43
C TRP A 124 -8.94 -3.11 7.51
#